data_b4fbc22e363a36b7bb98b0ff27664cf1
#
_entry.id   b4fbc22e363a36b7bb98b0ff27664cf1
#
_cell.length_a   1.000
_cell.length_b   1.000
_cell.length_c   1.000
_cell.angle_alpha   90.00
_cell.angle_beta   90.00
_cell.angle_gamma   90.00
#
_symmetry.space_group_name_H-M   'P 1'
#
loop_
_entity.id
_entity.type
_entity.pdbx_description
1 polymer ?
#
loop_
_entity_poly.entity_id
_entity_poly.type
_entity_poly.pdbx_seq_one_letter_code
_entity_poly.pdbx_strand_id
1 'polypeptide(L)'
;FLSHVGDDYYIKGQGTDMQNSALEIGDIFRLFVEYEGSSTTEVVNRQLFISIGPVLLLGIFVYSYYAFYRKSLDSWVKRIGNVCLGFGIVSCYLCSSAFPWNVVKDTDWLYSILGLIQFPWRFLAYASLFLSVVTAIAVIELLKDRRQMIAGVLVVLTFVMSVHCVDEYLDGKVLLQ
;
A
#
# COMPACT_ATOMS: atom_id res chain seq x y z
N PHE A 1 22.36 -25.64 18.59
CA PHE A 1 21.25 -26.21 17.78
C PHE A 1 20.29 -25.11 17.25
N LEU A 2 20.14 -23.99 17.96
CA LEU A 2 19.28 -22.87 17.55
C LEU A 2 19.95 -21.86 16.57
N SER A 3 21.29 -21.86 16.51
CA SER A 3 22.02 -20.95 15.63
C SER A 3 21.97 -21.34 14.15
N HIS A 4 21.85 -22.65 13.86
CA HIS A 4 21.82 -23.13 12.47
C HIS A 4 20.40 -23.08 11.82
N VAL A 5 19.34 -23.07 12.63
CA VAL A 5 17.96 -23.00 12.10
C VAL A 5 17.62 -21.59 11.62
N GLY A 6 18.28 -20.55 12.17
CA GLY A 6 18.06 -19.17 11.78
C GLY A 6 18.70 -18.80 10.46
N ASP A 7 19.97 -19.20 10.27
CA ASP A 7 20.77 -18.75 9.15
C ASP A 7 20.31 -19.31 7.79
N ASP A 8 19.95 -20.60 7.75
CA ASP A 8 19.47 -21.23 6.50
C ASP A 8 18.09 -20.75 6.07
N TYR A 9 17.22 -20.39 7.01
CA TYR A 9 15.88 -19.90 6.71
C TYR A 9 15.90 -18.47 6.19
N TYR A 10 16.78 -17.63 6.75
CA TYR A 10 16.93 -16.24 6.32
C TYR A 10 17.64 -16.13 4.97
N ILE A 11 18.68 -16.93 4.73
CA ILE A 11 19.47 -16.85 3.50
C ILE A 11 18.71 -17.39 2.28
N LYS A 12 17.93 -18.46 2.43
CA LYS A 12 17.12 -19.02 1.32
C LYS A 12 15.89 -18.19 0.97
N GLY A 13 15.30 -17.46 1.94
CA GLY A 13 14.12 -16.64 1.69
C GLY A 13 14.40 -15.25 1.12
N GLN A 14 15.60 -14.71 1.33
CA GLN A 14 15.93 -13.32 0.98
C GLN A 14 16.37 -13.12 -0.48
N GLY A 15 16.76 -14.16 -1.20
CA GLY A 15 17.48 -14.00 -2.47
C GLY A 15 16.70 -14.27 -3.73
N THR A 16 15.61 -15.01 -3.66
CA THR A 16 15.06 -15.64 -4.87
C THR A 16 13.80 -14.96 -5.43
N ASP A 17 12.98 -14.27 -4.62
CA ASP A 17 11.63 -13.92 -5.07
C ASP A 17 11.15 -12.50 -4.78
N MET A 18 12.04 -11.50 -4.59
CA MET A 18 11.61 -10.12 -4.40
C MET A 18 10.77 -9.61 -5.58
N GLN A 19 11.18 -9.92 -6.81
CA GLN A 19 10.45 -9.52 -8.01
C GLN A 19 9.07 -10.20 -8.08
N ASN A 20 9.00 -11.48 -7.72
CA ASN A 20 7.77 -12.26 -7.73
C ASN A 20 6.85 -11.94 -6.54
N SER A 21 7.41 -11.37 -5.46
CA SER A 21 6.66 -10.93 -4.27
C SER A 21 6.19 -9.47 -4.37
N ALA A 22 6.52 -8.76 -5.44
CA ALA A 22 6.04 -7.41 -5.70
C ALA A 22 4.61 -7.45 -6.25
N LEU A 23 3.82 -6.44 -5.90
CA LEU A 23 2.43 -6.33 -6.34
C LEU A 23 2.35 -5.82 -7.78
N GLU A 24 1.38 -6.28 -8.53
CA GLU A 24 1.04 -5.62 -9.79
C GLU A 24 0.45 -4.22 -9.53
N ILE A 25 0.73 -3.28 -10.43
CA ILE A 25 0.23 -1.91 -10.28
C ILE A 25 -1.30 -1.91 -10.16
N GLY A 26 -1.98 -2.77 -10.92
CA GLY A 26 -3.43 -2.93 -10.86
C GLY A 26 -3.93 -3.32 -9.47
N ASP A 27 -3.22 -4.19 -8.76
CA ASP A 27 -3.59 -4.65 -7.43
C ASP A 27 -3.45 -3.57 -6.36
N ILE A 28 -2.41 -2.72 -6.47
CA ILE A 28 -2.19 -1.59 -5.56
C ILE A 28 -3.37 -0.62 -5.57
N PHE A 29 -3.97 -0.40 -6.75
CA PHE A 29 -5.07 0.55 -6.96
C PHE A 29 -6.45 -0.10 -7.06
N ARG A 30 -6.55 -1.40 -6.79
CA ARG A 30 -7.82 -2.12 -6.83
C ARG A 30 -8.78 -1.57 -5.79
N LEU A 31 -10.01 -1.26 -6.22
CA LEU A 31 -11.04 -0.70 -5.34
C LEU A 31 -11.77 -1.79 -4.54
N PHE A 32 -11.99 -2.93 -5.16
CA PHE A 32 -12.64 -4.09 -4.56
C PHE A 32 -11.73 -5.29 -4.74
N VAL A 33 -11.70 -6.12 -3.73
CA VAL A 33 -10.94 -7.36 -3.76
C VAL A 33 -11.95 -8.47 -4.01
N GLU A 34 -11.76 -9.19 -5.11
CA GLU A 34 -12.53 -10.39 -5.42
C GLU A 34 -11.59 -11.59 -5.28
N TYR A 35 -12.08 -12.62 -4.61
CA TYR A 35 -11.39 -13.89 -4.54
C TYR A 35 -11.62 -14.65 -5.84
N GLU A 36 -10.66 -14.60 -6.75
CA GLU A 36 -10.64 -15.53 -7.89
C GLU A 36 -9.97 -16.81 -7.44
N GLY A 37 -10.76 -17.83 -7.17
CA GLY A 37 -10.31 -19.17 -6.82
C GLY A 37 -9.56 -19.82 -7.98
N SER A 38 -8.26 -19.56 -8.07
CA SER A 38 -7.36 -20.18 -9.04
C SER A 38 -6.49 -21.24 -8.35
N SER A 39 -6.50 -22.44 -8.89
CA SER A 39 -5.88 -23.66 -8.35
C SER A 39 -4.38 -23.80 -8.64
N THR A 40 -3.64 -22.74 -8.90
CA THR A 40 -2.21 -22.82 -9.24
C THR A 40 -1.33 -21.95 -8.35
N THR A 41 -0.05 -22.20 -8.36
CA THR A 41 1.04 -21.63 -7.53
C THR A 41 1.11 -20.09 -7.48
N GLU A 42 0.35 -19.39 -8.32
CA GLU A 42 0.15 -17.94 -8.30
C GLU A 42 -0.69 -17.45 -7.10
N VAL A 43 -1.36 -18.37 -6.41
CA VAL A 43 -2.27 -18.12 -5.29
C VAL A 43 -1.57 -17.46 -4.09
N VAL A 44 -0.29 -17.68 -3.88
CA VAL A 44 0.43 -17.14 -2.72
C VAL A 44 0.52 -15.61 -2.76
N ASN A 45 0.66 -15.01 -3.93
CA ASN A 45 0.74 -13.55 -4.07
C ASN A 45 -0.63 -12.87 -4.11
N ARG A 46 -1.70 -13.59 -4.49
CA ARG A 46 -3.07 -13.06 -4.54
C ARG A 46 -3.83 -13.20 -3.22
N GLN A 47 -3.31 -13.96 -2.25
CA GLN A 47 -3.96 -14.13 -0.94
C GLN A 47 -3.78 -12.94 0.01
N LEU A 48 -2.88 -12.01 -0.29
CA LEU A 48 -2.74 -10.79 0.47
C LEU A 48 -3.57 -9.71 -0.23
N PHE A 49 -4.79 -9.49 0.26
CA PHE A 49 -5.67 -8.41 -0.15
C PHE A 49 -5.10 -7.04 0.22
N ILE A 50 -4.03 -6.64 -0.46
CA ILE A 50 -3.24 -5.47 -0.11
C ILE A 50 -3.44 -4.43 -1.22
N SER A 51 -4.31 -3.47 -0.98
CA SER A 51 -4.50 -2.29 -1.82
C SER A 51 -4.49 -1.03 -0.98
N ILE A 52 -4.31 0.14 -1.63
CA ILE A 52 -4.40 1.45 -0.96
C ILE A 52 -5.82 1.74 -0.49
N GLY A 53 -6.79 1.16 -1.16
CA GLY A 53 -8.21 1.36 -0.89
C GLY A 53 -8.77 2.69 -1.44
N PRO A 54 -10.10 2.76 -1.63
CA PRO A 54 -10.76 3.87 -2.32
C PRO A 54 -10.69 5.19 -1.55
N VAL A 55 -10.64 5.15 -0.21
CA VAL A 55 -10.59 6.34 0.63
C VAL A 55 -9.31 7.12 0.42
N LEU A 56 -8.15 6.45 0.39
CA LEU A 56 -6.87 7.11 0.18
C LEU A 56 -6.75 7.61 -1.26
N LEU A 57 -7.26 6.87 -2.24
CA LEU A 57 -7.30 7.32 -3.64
C LEU A 57 -8.13 8.61 -3.79
N LEU A 58 -9.32 8.63 -3.19
CA LEU A 58 -10.15 9.83 -3.18
C LEU A 58 -9.43 11.01 -2.53
N GLY A 59 -8.76 10.76 -1.39
CA GLY A 59 -7.95 11.77 -0.70
C GLY A 59 -6.86 12.36 -1.58
N ILE A 60 -6.13 11.52 -2.33
CA ILE A 60 -5.09 11.96 -3.28
C ILE A 60 -5.69 12.88 -4.35
N PHE A 61 -6.82 12.49 -4.96
CA PHE A 61 -7.48 13.29 -6.00
C PHE A 61 -7.93 14.65 -5.47
N VAL A 62 -8.60 14.66 -4.31
CA VAL A 62 -9.10 15.87 -3.67
C VAL A 62 -7.92 16.78 -3.27
N TYR A 63 -6.89 16.25 -2.62
CA TYR A 63 -5.70 17.01 -2.27
C TYR A 63 -5.03 17.63 -3.50
N SER A 64 -4.80 16.83 -4.54
CA SER A 64 -4.17 17.28 -5.77
C SER A 64 -4.96 18.42 -6.44
N TYR A 65 -6.29 18.31 -6.45
CA TYR A 65 -7.15 19.38 -6.95
C TYR A 65 -6.94 20.69 -6.18
N TYR A 66 -6.95 20.68 -4.84
CA TYR A 66 -6.76 21.86 -4.02
C TYR A 66 -5.34 22.41 -4.07
N ALA A 67 -4.35 21.55 -4.05
CA ALA A 67 -2.94 21.94 -4.02
C ALA A 67 -2.44 22.52 -5.35
N PHE A 68 -2.86 21.94 -6.49
CA PHE A 68 -2.33 22.27 -7.79
C PHE A 68 -3.26 23.15 -8.62
N TYR A 69 -4.56 22.91 -8.55
CA TYR A 69 -5.54 23.62 -9.37
C TYR A 69 -6.10 24.86 -8.67
N ARG A 70 -6.68 24.71 -7.47
CA ARG A 70 -7.26 25.84 -6.73
C ARG A 70 -6.24 26.71 -6.00
N LYS A 71 -5.06 26.19 -5.68
CA LYS A 71 -4.00 26.89 -4.95
C LYS A 71 -4.49 27.53 -3.63
N SER A 72 -5.46 26.93 -2.97
CA SER A 72 -6.11 27.48 -1.78
C SER A 72 -5.45 27.08 -0.46
N LEU A 73 -4.44 26.20 -0.53
CA LEU A 73 -3.74 25.70 0.65
C LEU A 73 -2.65 26.65 1.12
N ASP A 74 -2.51 26.78 2.42
CA ASP A 74 -1.39 27.48 3.04
C ASP A 74 -0.05 26.88 2.60
N SER A 75 0.98 27.72 2.42
CA SER A 75 2.28 27.30 1.91
C SER A 75 2.91 26.16 2.73
N TRP A 76 2.75 26.17 4.04
CA TRP A 76 3.27 25.17 4.95
C TRP A 76 2.53 23.82 4.78
N VAL A 77 1.21 23.87 4.83
CA VAL A 77 0.35 22.68 4.66
C VAL A 77 0.58 22.04 3.30
N LYS A 78 0.66 22.86 2.24
CA LYS A 78 0.99 22.41 0.89
C LYS A 78 2.36 21.73 0.82
N ARG A 79 3.38 22.27 1.51
CA ARG A 79 4.71 21.66 1.52
C ARG A 79 4.69 20.29 2.18
N ILE A 80 4.07 20.16 3.36
CA ILE A 80 3.92 18.85 4.03
C ILE A 80 3.16 17.87 3.16
N GLY A 81 2.00 18.28 2.63
CA GLY A 81 1.18 17.42 1.78
C GLY A 81 1.91 16.94 0.53
N ASN A 82 2.68 17.82 -0.14
CA ASN A 82 3.45 17.45 -1.32
C ASN A 82 4.59 16.46 -0.97
N VAL A 83 5.27 16.65 0.16
CA VAL A 83 6.29 15.72 0.63
C VAL A 83 5.67 14.36 0.93
N CYS A 84 4.57 14.33 1.67
CA CYS A 84 3.86 13.08 1.97
C CYS A 84 3.33 12.41 0.70
N LEU A 85 2.77 13.18 -0.25
CA LEU A 85 2.33 12.64 -1.54
C LEU A 85 3.50 12.02 -2.31
N GLY A 86 4.65 12.71 -2.36
CA GLY A 86 5.86 12.20 -3.00
C GLY A 86 6.34 10.89 -2.38
N PHE A 87 6.46 10.83 -1.05
CA PHE A 87 6.84 9.59 -0.35
C PHE A 87 5.81 8.47 -0.52
N GLY A 88 4.52 8.80 -0.53
CA GLY A 88 3.46 7.85 -0.81
C GLY A 88 3.59 7.23 -2.19
N ILE A 89 3.79 8.06 -3.23
CA ILE A 89 3.99 7.59 -4.63
C ILE A 89 5.25 6.74 -4.75
N VAL A 90 6.37 7.18 -4.16
CA VAL A 90 7.63 6.41 -4.17
C VAL A 90 7.44 5.06 -3.48
N SER A 91 6.74 5.02 -2.35
CA SER A 91 6.44 3.78 -1.64
C SER A 91 5.56 2.83 -2.47
N CYS A 92 4.57 3.34 -3.20
CA CYS A 92 3.77 2.54 -4.14
C CYS A 92 4.62 2.00 -5.29
N TYR A 93 5.55 2.80 -5.82
CA TYR A 93 6.46 2.35 -6.87
C TYR A 93 7.39 1.24 -6.38
N LEU A 94 7.97 1.39 -5.18
CA LEU A 94 8.78 0.35 -4.54
C LEU A 94 8.00 -0.92 -4.21
N CYS A 95 6.70 -0.81 -3.95
CA CYS A 95 5.82 -1.94 -3.74
C CYS A 95 5.52 -2.72 -5.03
N SER A 96 5.61 -2.07 -6.17
CA SER A 96 5.17 -2.60 -7.46
C SER A 96 6.21 -3.48 -8.16
N SER A 97 5.72 -4.39 -9.00
CA SER A 97 6.53 -5.20 -9.91
C SER A 97 7.23 -4.38 -11.01
N ALA A 98 6.79 -3.12 -11.22
CA ALA A 98 7.44 -2.18 -12.14
C ALA A 98 8.80 -1.68 -11.60
N PHE A 99 9.07 -1.78 -10.30
CA PHE A 99 10.38 -1.49 -9.75
C PHE A 99 11.36 -2.64 -10.04
N PRO A 100 12.56 -2.37 -10.55
CA PRO A 100 13.49 -3.40 -10.98
C PRO A 100 14.20 -4.07 -9.79
N TRP A 101 13.49 -4.89 -9.02
CA TRP A 101 14.03 -5.59 -7.85
C TRP A 101 15.23 -6.49 -8.17
N ASN A 102 15.31 -7.01 -9.40
CA ASN A 102 16.45 -7.80 -9.86
C ASN A 102 17.75 -6.97 -9.84
N VAL A 103 17.69 -5.69 -10.22
CA VAL A 103 18.86 -4.79 -10.18
C VAL A 103 19.29 -4.51 -8.75
N VAL A 104 18.34 -4.43 -7.81
CA VAL A 104 18.65 -4.28 -6.38
C VAL A 104 19.45 -5.47 -5.87
N LYS A 105 19.08 -6.69 -6.28
CA LYS A 105 19.76 -7.92 -5.90
C LYS A 105 21.20 -7.95 -6.36
N ASP A 106 21.47 -7.42 -7.56
CA ASP A 106 22.80 -7.40 -8.16
C ASP A 106 23.69 -6.26 -7.61
N THR A 107 23.16 -5.39 -6.75
CA THR A 107 23.86 -4.22 -6.21
C THR A 107 23.96 -4.32 -4.69
N ASP A 108 25.11 -4.70 -4.16
CA ASP A 108 25.35 -5.02 -2.75
C ASP A 108 24.88 -3.93 -1.76
N TRP A 109 25.15 -2.65 -2.04
CA TRP A 109 24.76 -1.56 -1.13
C TRP A 109 23.24 -1.31 -1.13
N LEU A 110 22.56 -1.44 -2.29
CA LEU A 110 21.11 -1.34 -2.39
C LEU A 110 20.45 -2.54 -1.70
N TYR A 111 21.00 -3.72 -1.91
CA TYR A 111 20.51 -4.93 -1.27
C TYR A 111 20.63 -4.86 0.26
N SER A 112 21.74 -4.29 0.77
CA SER A 112 21.93 -4.11 2.22
C SER A 112 20.88 -3.23 2.86
N ILE A 113 20.34 -2.24 2.13
CA ILE A 113 19.32 -1.31 2.65
C ILE A 113 17.91 -1.84 2.39
N LEU A 114 17.58 -2.16 1.15
CA LEU A 114 16.23 -2.55 0.75
C LEU A 114 15.92 -4.01 1.08
N GLY A 115 16.93 -4.88 1.12
CA GLY A 115 16.80 -6.28 1.52
C GLY A 115 16.35 -6.49 2.97
N LEU A 116 16.57 -5.50 3.85
CA LEU A 116 16.06 -5.53 5.23
C LEU A 116 14.52 -5.60 5.29
N ILE A 117 13.84 -5.13 4.26
CA ILE A 117 12.37 -5.13 4.21
C ILE A 117 11.83 -6.51 3.84
N GLN A 118 12.64 -7.39 3.28
CA GLN A 118 12.35 -8.77 2.86
C GLN A 118 11.30 -8.89 1.73
N PHE A 119 10.17 -8.16 1.84
CA PHE A 119 9.06 -8.23 0.90
C PHE A 119 8.66 -6.85 0.41
N PRO A 120 8.64 -6.60 -0.92
CA PRO A 120 8.25 -5.33 -1.51
C PRO A 120 6.87 -4.82 -1.08
N TRP A 121 5.90 -5.69 -0.90
CA TRP A 121 4.55 -5.30 -0.47
C TRP A 121 4.49 -4.58 0.88
N ARG A 122 5.53 -4.70 1.74
CA ARG A 122 5.62 -3.97 3.01
C ARG A 122 5.74 -2.46 2.82
N PHE A 123 6.21 -2.00 1.67
CA PHE A 123 6.21 -0.58 1.33
C PHE A 123 4.81 0.02 1.25
N LEU A 124 3.78 -0.81 1.07
CA LEU A 124 2.40 -0.33 1.06
C LEU A 124 1.96 0.22 2.42
N ALA A 125 2.52 -0.27 3.53
CA ALA A 125 2.27 0.30 4.86
C ALA A 125 2.78 1.75 4.96
N TYR A 126 3.96 2.02 4.40
CA TYR A 126 4.49 3.40 4.33
C TYR A 126 3.67 4.26 3.37
N ALA A 127 3.27 3.71 2.22
CA ALA A 127 2.37 4.40 1.31
C ALA A 127 1.07 4.79 2.02
N SER A 128 0.43 3.86 2.71
CA SER A 128 -0.82 4.12 3.46
C SER A 128 -0.63 5.17 4.55
N LEU A 129 0.49 5.16 5.26
CA LEU A 129 0.81 6.17 6.28
C LEU A 129 0.91 7.57 5.65
N PHE A 130 1.71 7.75 4.61
CA PHE A 130 1.89 9.05 3.98
C PHE A 130 0.62 9.54 3.28
N LEU A 131 -0.10 8.65 2.60
CA LEU A 131 -1.34 8.99 1.91
C LEU A 131 -2.49 9.28 2.88
N SER A 132 -2.49 8.73 4.09
CA SER A 132 -3.46 9.10 5.13
C SER A 132 -3.28 10.53 5.60
N VAL A 133 -2.04 11.02 5.70
CA VAL A 133 -1.76 12.44 5.99
C VAL A 133 -2.28 13.33 4.87
N VAL A 134 -2.04 12.96 3.62
CA VAL A 134 -2.56 13.69 2.43
C VAL A 134 -4.10 13.74 2.46
N THR A 135 -4.73 12.61 2.76
CA THR A 135 -6.19 12.50 2.86
C THR A 135 -6.74 13.36 4.02
N ALA A 136 -6.07 13.35 5.17
CA ALA A 136 -6.45 14.19 6.31
C ALA A 136 -6.40 15.69 5.96
N ILE A 137 -5.35 16.14 5.27
CA ILE A 137 -5.25 17.52 4.76
C ILE A 137 -6.40 17.82 3.80
N ALA A 138 -6.69 16.91 2.87
CA ALA A 138 -7.78 17.06 1.92
C ALA A 138 -9.14 17.22 2.62
N VAL A 139 -9.41 16.39 3.63
CA VAL A 139 -10.65 16.44 4.42
C VAL A 139 -10.77 17.74 5.19
N ILE A 140 -9.70 18.19 5.84
CA ILE A 140 -9.71 19.42 6.65
C ILE A 140 -9.98 20.65 5.76
N GLU A 141 -9.33 20.74 4.60
CA GLU A 141 -9.41 21.90 3.71
C GLU A 141 -10.70 21.92 2.87
N LEU A 142 -11.14 20.73 2.40
CA LEU A 142 -12.37 20.62 1.61
C LEU A 142 -13.60 21.02 2.41
N LEU A 143 -13.60 20.82 3.72
CA LEU A 143 -14.81 20.58 4.49
C LEU A 143 -14.89 21.43 5.75
N LYS A 144 -14.40 22.68 5.69
CA LYS A 144 -14.43 23.62 6.82
C LYS A 144 -15.75 23.60 7.59
N ASP A 145 -16.88 23.49 6.87
CA ASP A 145 -18.22 23.50 7.47
C ASP A 145 -18.80 22.10 7.78
N ARG A 146 -18.37 21.06 7.07
CA ARG A 146 -18.93 19.69 7.18
C ARG A 146 -17.89 18.61 7.47
N ARG A 147 -16.71 19.00 7.92
CA ARG A 147 -15.56 18.10 8.15
C ARG A 147 -15.88 16.89 9.03
N GLN A 148 -16.69 17.08 10.09
CA GLN A 148 -17.04 15.99 11.01
C GLN A 148 -17.92 14.94 10.34
N MET A 149 -18.92 15.39 9.58
CA MET A 149 -19.82 14.48 8.88
C MET A 149 -19.08 13.63 7.85
N ILE A 150 -18.21 14.23 7.08
CA ILE A 150 -17.48 13.49 6.02
C ILE A 150 -16.34 12.67 6.59
N ALA A 151 -15.65 13.14 7.63
CA ALA A 151 -14.74 12.28 8.37
C ALA A 151 -15.46 11.03 8.89
N GLY A 152 -16.68 11.18 9.44
CA GLY A 152 -17.52 10.05 9.83
C GLY A 152 -17.86 9.11 8.67
N VAL A 153 -18.26 9.65 7.52
CA VAL A 153 -18.55 8.85 6.32
C VAL A 153 -17.31 8.09 5.84
N LEU A 154 -16.13 8.73 5.82
CA LEU A 154 -14.89 8.08 5.43
C LEU A 154 -14.49 6.95 6.39
N VAL A 155 -14.68 7.16 7.70
CA VAL A 155 -14.43 6.12 8.72
C VAL A 155 -15.36 4.93 8.50
N VAL A 156 -16.67 5.19 8.31
CA VAL A 156 -17.65 4.13 8.03
C VAL A 156 -17.30 3.39 6.75
N LEU A 157 -16.95 4.11 5.68
CA LEU A 157 -16.54 3.51 4.40
C LEU A 157 -15.30 2.63 4.59
N THR A 158 -14.28 3.11 5.29
CA THR A 158 -13.07 2.33 5.59
C THR A 158 -13.40 1.07 6.38
N PHE A 159 -14.30 1.20 7.37
CA PHE A 159 -14.73 0.06 8.18
C PHE A 159 -15.49 -0.98 7.34
N VAL A 160 -16.44 -0.56 6.51
CA VAL A 160 -17.20 -1.45 5.61
C VAL A 160 -16.25 -2.17 4.66
N MET A 161 -15.27 -1.46 4.06
CA MET A 161 -14.29 -2.07 3.16
C MET A 161 -13.38 -3.06 3.90
N SER A 162 -13.00 -2.76 5.14
CA SER A 162 -12.19 -3.68 5.95
C SER A 162 -12.97 -4.95 6.31
N VAL A 163 -14.26 -4.83 6.65
CA VAL A 163 -15.13 -5.98 6.90
C VAL A 163 -15.26 -6.84 5.64
N HIS A 164 -15.51 -6.21 4.49
CA HIS A 164 -15.59 -6.93 3.22
C HIS A 164 -14.29 -7.70 2.90
N CYS A 165 -13.12 -7.09 3.09
CA CYS A 165 -11.83 -7.78 2.91
C CYS A 165 -11.66 -8.99 3.84
N VAL A 166 -12.13 -8.88 5.10
CA VAL A 166 -12.05 -10.00 6.06
C VAL A 166 -13.01 -11.11 5.66
N ASP A 167 -14.22 -10.77 5.21
CA ASP A 167 -15.24 -11.71 4.79
C ASP A 167 -14.76 -12.54 3.59
N GLU A 168 -14.27 -11.88 2.55
CA GLU A 168 -13.65 -12.53 1.37
C GLU A 168 -12.45 -13.43 1.74
N TYR A 169 -11.64 -12.99 2.71
CA TYR A 169 -10.51 -13.81 3.18
C TYR A 169 -10.98 -15.07 3.92
N LEU A 170 -12.06 -14.98 4.69
CA LEU A 170 -12.63 -16.12 5.42
C LEU A 170 -13.30 -17.11 4.47
N ASP A 171 -14.06 -16.62 3.49
CA ASP A 171 -14.69 -17.44 2.47
C ASP A 171 -13.66 -18.16 1.60
N GLY A 172 -12.58 -17.48 1.22
CA GLY A 172 -11.48 -18.10 0.52
C GLY A 172 -10.79 -19.22 1.29
N LYS A 173 -10.67 -19.11 2.62
CA LYS A 173 -10.13 -20.19 3.47
C LYS A 173 -11.07 -21.38 3.61
N VAL A 174 -12.37 -21.17 3.65
CA VAL A 174 -13.36 -22.25 3.77
C VAL A 174 -13.37 -23.12 2.50
N LEU A 175 -13.11 -22.53 1.35
CA LEU A 175 -13.05 -23.28 0.08
C LEU A 175 -11.77 -24.10 -0.11
N LEU A 176 -10.75 -23.89 0.74
CA LEU A 176 -9.45 -24.60 0.69
C LEU A 176 -9.35 -25.75 1.69
N GLN A 177 -10.37 -26.01 2.49
CA GLN A 177 -10.50 -27.18 3.40
C GLN A 177 -11.37 -28.27 2.78
#